data_68eec6b6aa772b7bd7abff779467a2ac
#
_entry.id   68eec6b6aa772b7bd7abff779467a2ac
#
_cell.length_a   1.000
_cell.length_b   1.000
_cell.length_c   1.000
_cell.angle_alpha   90.00
_cell.angle_beta   90.00
_cell.angle_gamma   90.00
#
_symmetry.space_group_name_H-M   'P 1'
#
loop_
_entity.id
_entity.type
_entity.pdbx_description
1 polymer ?
#
loop_
_entity_poly.entity_id
_entity_poly.type
_entity_poly.pdbx_seq_one_letter_code
_entity_poly.pdbx_strand_id
1 'polypeptide(L)'
;STYKDFNQKNYNVDKLFILPMKTCFLFMILSILTSCSMQKTKGVSLEQALSMSGENQAELEKVLEYYKNDSIKLEAARYLIRNMPFHFSRMEYFVSPEGERYVPDIRNFTDNQAVKRHCDSLQEKGYTIRKEIVYDIKALHSDYLIRNIDLAFQAWQKPWAKDISFEGFCRYILPYRAEVEPASDMRQELMEYY
;
A
#
# COMPACT_ATOMS: atom_id res chain seq x y z
N SER A 1 37.68 64.46 28.37
CA SER A 1 36.57 65.32 28.04
C SER A 1 35.99 64.80 26.74
N THR A 2 35.02 64.04 26.71
CA THR A 2 33.62 64.19 26.87
C THR A 2 32.93 62.83 26.69
N TYR A 3 32.57 62.28 27.79
CA TYR A 3 31.80 61.05 27.86
C TYR A 3 30.49 61.42 28.59
N LYS A 4 29.53 61.95 27.88
CA LYS A 4 28.14 62.16 28.34
C LYS A 4 27.33 62.62 27.14
N ASP A 5 26.49 61.78 26.63
CA ASP A 5 25.18 62.02 26.06
C ASP A 5 24.75 60.85 25.17
N PHE A 6 24.52 59.75 25.84
CA PHE A 6 23.77 58.63 25.23
C PHE A 6 22.85 58.06 26.29
N ASN A 7 21.83 58.83 26.65
CA ASN A 7 20.77 58.25 27.46
C ASN A 7 19.43 58.92 27.15
N GLN A 8 18.46 58.11 26.98
CA GLN A 8 17.03 58.35 26.83
C GLN A 8 16.46 58.41 25.42
N LYS A 9 16.37 57.26 24.78
CA LYS A 9 15.15 56.93 24.04
C LYS A 9 14.33 55.96 24.89
N ASN A 10 13.31 56.51 25.56
CA ASN A 10 12.25 55.77 26.24
C ASN A 10 11.52 54.92 25.18
N TYR A 11 11.77 53.64 25.19
CA TYR A 11 10.88 52.71 24.56
C TYR A 11 9.69 52.48 25.51
N ASN A 12 8.55 53.04 25.16
CA ASN A 12 7.28 52.76 25.73
C ASN A 12 6.94 51.28 25.48
N VAL A 13 7.21 50.39 26.46
CA VAL A 13 6.93 48.93 26.39
C VAL A 13 5.52 48.61 26.93
N ASP A 14 4.68 49.63 27.14
CA ASP A 14 3.41 49.47 27.84
C ASP A 14 2.19 49.20 26.95
N LYS A 15 2.39 48.61 25.75
CA LYS A 15 1.29 48.07 24.96
C LYS A 15 1.64 46.71 24.35
N LEU A 16 2.21 45.79 25.14
CA LEU A 16 2.10 44.39 24.82
C LEU A 16 0.70 43.94 25.21
N PHE A 17 -0.11 43.68 24.22
CA PHE A 17 -1.45 43.12 24.38
C PHE A 17 -1.32 41.79 25.15
N ILE A 18 -1.51 41.84 26.46
CA ILE A 18 -1.68 40.66 27.29
C ILE A 18 -3.07 40.12 26.95
N LEU A 19 -3.13 39.24 25.94
CA LEU A 19 -4.32 38.47 25.69
C LEU A 19 -4.64 37.68 26.96
N PRO A 20 -5.84 37.76 27.53
CA PRO A 20 -6.16 37.07 28.76
C PRO A 20 -5.90 35.58 28.59
N MET A 21 -5.18 34.98 29.53
CA MET A 21 -4.73 33.56 29.51
C MET A 21 -5.84 32.56 29.13
N LYS A 22 -7.10 32.91 29.43
CA LYS A 22 -8.29 32.13 29.03
C LYS A 22 -8.55 32.10 27.51
N THR A 23 -8.22 33.17 26.80
CA THR A 23 -8.37 33.23 25.33
C THR A 23 -7.25 32.44 24.64
N CYS A 24 -6.01 32.47 25.13
CA CYS A 24 -4.94 31.62 24.64
C CYS A 24 -5.25 30.12 24.84
N PHE A 25 -5.83 29.74 25.96
CA PHE A 25 -6.25 28.35 26.23
C PHE A 25 -7.37 27.89 25.29
N LEU A 26 -8.32 28.79 24.98
CA LEU A 26 -9.42 28.49 24.05
C LEU A 26 -8.91 28.31 22.62
N PHE A 27 -7.94 29.13 22.16
CA PHE A 27 -7.30 28.98 20.85
C PHE A 27 -6.45 27.71 20.77
N MET A 28 -5.78 27.32 21.85
CA MET A 28 -4.99 26.09 21.93
C MET A 28 -5.89 24.84 21.87
N ILE A 29 -7.04 24.84 22.55
CA ILE A 29 -8.02 23.74 22.47
C ILE A 29 -8.67 23.68 21.08
N LEU A 30 -8.98 24.81 20.46
CA LEU A 30 -9.56 24.86 19.12
C LEU A 30 -8.58 24.34 18.04
N SER A 31 -7.29 24.62 18.18
CA SER A 31 -6.25 24.10 17.27
C SER A 31 -6.01 22.60 17.44
N ILE A 32 -6.22 22.03 18.63
CA ILE A 32 -6.12 20.57 18.85
C ILE A 32 -7.32 19.84 18.22
N LEU A 33 -8.51 20.44 18.24
CA LEU A 33 -9.71 19.85 17.64
C LEU A 33 -9.68 19.86 16.09
N THR A 34 -8.92 20.76 15.48
CA THR A 34 -8.76 20.79 14.02
C THR A 34 -7.62 19.87 13.50
N SER A 35 -6.76 19.38 14.40
CA SER A 35 -5.63 18.51 14.00
C SER A 35 -5.98 17.03 13.89
N CYS A 36 -7.21 16.61 14.23
CA CYS A 36 -7.64 15.23 14.12
C CYS A 36 -8.58 14.96 12.94
N SER A 37 -8.41 15.69 11.83
CA SER A 37 -8.86 15.16 10.55
C SER A 37 -7.83 14.13 10.11
N MET A 38 -8.04 12.86 10.47
CA MET A 38 -7.42 11.75 9.76
C MET A 38 -7.59 12.04 8.27
N GLN A 39 -6.49 12.41 7.60
CA GLN A 39 -6.47 12.41 6.15
C GLN A 39 -6.80 10.97 5.75
N LYS A 40 -8.08 10.70 5.44
CA LYS A 40 -8.44 9.57 4.59
C LYS A 40 -7.56 9.74 3.37
N THR A 41 -6.56 8.88 3.22
CA THR A 41 -5.85 8.76 1.96
C THR A 41 -6.95 8.54 0.93
N LYS A 42 -7.28 9.59 0.18
CA LYS A 42 -8.24 9.51 -0.92
C LYS A 42 -7.56 8.60 -1.94
N GLY A 43 -7.88 7.31 -1.90
CA GLY A 43 -7.60 6.43 -3.02
C GLY A 43 -8.18 7.05 -4.29
N VAL A 44 -7.71 6.63 -5.44
CA VAL A 44 -8.29 7.04 -6.72
C VAL A 44 -9.77 6.60 -6.79
N SER A 45 -10.57 7.23 -7.66
CA SER A 45 -11.92 6.74 -7.93
C SER A 45 -11.86 5.38 -8.63
N LEU A 46 -12.97 4.63 -8.62
CA LEU A 46 -13.03 3.34 -9.32
C LEU A 46 -12.75 3.52 -10.83
N GLU A 47 -13.36 4.55 -11.43
CA GLU A 47 -13.19 4.86 -12.85
C GLU A 47 -11.73 5.22 -13.16
N GLN A 48 -11.09 5.98 -12.29
CA GLN A 48 -9.67 6.29 -12.43
C GLN A 48 -8.81 5.02 -12.35
N ALA A 49 -9.07 4.15 -11.37
CA ALA A 49 -8.34 2.89 -11.23
C ALA A 49 -8.51 2.00 -12.49
N LEU A 50 -9.73 1.83 -12.96
CA LEU A 50 -10.01 1.07 -14.20
C LEU A 50 -9.30 1.69 -15.41
N SER A 51 -9.31 3.01 -15.55
CA SER A 51 -8.57 3.68 -16.63
C SER A 51 -7.06 3.46 -16.53
N MET A 52 -6.48 3.36 -15.33
CA MET A 52 -5.05 3.11 -15.11
C MET A 52 -4.63 1.67 -15.41
N SER A 53 -5.56 0.73 -15.43
CA SER A 53 -5.30 -0.69 -15.69
C SER A 53 -4.92 -1.00 -17.16
N GLY A 54 -5.28 -0.11 -18.08
CA GLY A 54 -4.99 -0.28 -19.51
C GLY A 54 -5.63 -1.56 -20.08
N GLU A 55 -4.86 -2.44 -20.70
CA GLU A 55 -5.34 -3.69 -21.29
C GLU A 55 -5.95 -4.66 -20.25
N ASN A 56 -5.59 -4.53 -18.99
CA ASN A 56 -6.09 -5.37 -17.90
C ASN A 56 -7.47 -4.94 -17.39
N GLN A 57 -8.08 -3.87 -17.93
CA GLN A 57 -9.37 -3.34 -17.47
C GLN A 57 -10.47 -4.41 -17.50
N ALA A 58 -10.51 -5.21 -18.56
CA ALA A 58 -11.51 -6.27 -18.72
C ALA A 58 -11.45 -7.33 -17.58
N GLU A 59 -10.26 -7.65 -17.07
CA GLU A 59 -10.11 -8.56 -15.93
C GLU A 59 -10.68 -7.96 -14.65
N LEU A 60 -10.46 -6.67 -14.39
CA LEU A 60 -11.01 -5.99 -13.21
C LEU A 60 -12.53 -5.85 -13.29
N GLU A 61 -13.06 -5.58 -14.48
CA GLU A 61 -14.51 -5.52 -14.71
C GLU A 61 -15.20 -6.88 -14.50
N LYS A 62 -14.54 -8.00 -14.86
CA LYS A 62 -15.02 -9.36 -14.56
C LYS A 62 -15.19 -9.59 -13.05
N VAL A 63 -14.29 -9.08 -12.22
CA VAL A 63 -14.42 -9.18 -10.74
C VAL A 63 -15.67 -8.45 -10.26
N LEU A 64 -15.89 -7.22 -10.76
CA LEU A 64 -17.05 -6.42 -10.38
C LEU A 64 -18.36 -7.07 -10.85
N GLU A 65 -18.39 -7.62 -12.06
CA GLU A 65 -19.55 -8.33 -12.61
C GLU A 65 -19.84 -9.61 -11.83
N TYR A 66 -18.79 -10.36 -11.43
CA TYR A 66 -18.92 -11.57 -10.64
C TYR A 66 -19.67 -11.32 -9.32
N TYR A 67 -19.36 -10.19 -8.65
CA TYR A 67 -19.97 -9.84 -7.36
C TYR A 67 -21.17 -8.89 -7.46
N LYS A 68 -21.71 -8.61 -8.65
CA LYS A 68 -22.79 -7.62 -8.84
C LYS A 68 -24.03 -7.86 -7.96
N ASN A 69 -24.32 -9.11 -7.62
CA ASN A 69 -25.45 -9.52 -6.78
C ASN A 69 -25.12 -9.71 -5.31
N ASP A 70 -23.84 -9.52 -4.91
CA ASP A 70 -23.36 -9.58 -3.53
C ASP A 70 -22.77 -8.19 -3.15
N SER A 71 -23.60 -7.36 -2.55
CA SER A 71 -23.26 -5.96 -2.28
C SER A 71 -22.04 -5.79 -1.42
N ILE A 72 -21.81 -6.68 -0.43
CA ILE A 72 -20.67 -6.54 0.49
C ILE A 72 -19.37 -6.97 -0.18
N LYS A 73 -19.38 -8.04 -0.96
CA LYS A 73 -18.20 -8.48 -1.73
C LYS A 73 -17.91 -7.53 -2.88
N LEU A 74 -18.95 -6.95 -3.49
CA LEU A 74 -18.77 -5.91 -4.52
C LEU A 74 -18.06 -4.68 -3.95
N GLU A 75 -18.43 -4.21 -2.75
CA GLU A 75 -17.71 -3.10 -2.10
C GLU A 75 -16.27 -3.48 -1.74
N ALA A 76 -16.01 -4.71 -1.32
CA ALA A 76 -14.67 -5.21 -1.10
C ALA A 76 -13.83 -5.23 -2.41
N ALA A 77 -14.41 -5.69 -3.50
CA ALA A 77 -13.78 -5.67 -4.83
C ALA A 77 -13.46 -4.23 -5.28
N ARG A 78 -14.41 -3.29 -5.13
CA ARG A 78 -14.20 -1.87 -5.41
C ARG A 78 -13.09 -1.29 -4.56
N TYR A 79 -13.04 -1.64 -3.28
CA TYR A 79 -11.97 -1.20 -2.38
C TYR A 79 -10.60 -1.68 -2.86
N LEU A 80 -10.46 -2.98 -3.20
CA LEU A 80 -9.20 -3.53 -3.72
C LEU A 80 -8.77 -2.81 -5.00
N ILE A 81 -9.65 -2.74 -6.00
CA ILE A 81 -9.33 -2.15 -7.31
C ILE A 81 -8.90 -0.68 -7.17
N ARG A 82 -9.55 0.10 -6.32
CA ARG A 82 -9.18 1.50 -6.06
C ARG A 82 -7.81 1.68 -5.42
N ASN A 83 -7.30 0.68 -4.72
CA ASN A 83 -6.00 0.71 -4.07
C ASN A 83 -4.89 0.05 -4.92
N MET A 84 -5.22 -0.77 -5.90
CA MET A 84 -4.25 -1.46 -6.77
C MET A 84 -3.27 -0.54 -7.53
N PRO A 85 -3.62 0.70 -7.94
CA PRO A 85 -2.66 1.60 -8.60
C PRO A 85 -1.39 1.90 -7.80
N PHE A 86 -1.44 1.73 -6.49
CA PHE A 86 -0.31 1.98 -5.59
C PHE A 86 0.49 0.71 -5.27
N HIS A 87 0.05 -0.44 -5.73
CA HIS A 87 0.68 -1.72 -5.49
C HIS A 87 1.48 -2.18 -6.71
N PHE A 88 2.69 -2.64 -6.45
CA PHE A 88 3.58 -3.17 -7.47
C PHE A 88 4.50 -4.24 -6.89
N SER A 89 5.00 -5.12 -7.74
CA SER A 89 6.10 -6.03 -7.42
C SER A 89 7.38 -5.57 -8.08
N ARG A 90 8.49 -5.85 -7.40
CA ARG A 90 9.82 -5.76 -7.97
C ARG A 90 10.28 -7.16 -8.34
N MET A 91 10.43 -7.40 -9.62
CA MET A 91 10.92 -8.67 -10.15
C MET A 91 12.36 -8.52 -10.60
N GLU A 92 13.21 -9.45 -10.17
CA GLU A 92 14.54 -9.61 -10.72
C GLU A 92 14.56 -10.90 -11.56
N TYR A 93 15.13 -10.83 -12.74
CA TYR A 93 15.27 -11.97 -13.62
C TYR A 93 16.58 -11.91 -14.39
N PHE A 94 17.01 -13.05 -14.86
CA PHE A 94 18.19 -13.18 -15.71
C PHE A 94 17.80 -13.17 -17.19
N VAL A 95 18.67 -12.60 -18.02
CA VAL A 95 18.55 -12.65 -19.47
C VAL A 95 19.79 -13.36 -19.99
N SER A 96 19.60 -14.46 -20.75
CA SER A 96 20.69 -15.22 -21.35
C SER A 96 21.41 -14.40 -22.43
N PRO A 97 22.59 -14.81 -22.90
CA PRO A 97 23.24 -14.18 -24.05
C PRO A 97 22.39 -14.16 -25.31
N GLU A 98 21.48 -15.14 -25.46
CA GLU A 98 20.54 -15.27 -26.59
C GLU A 98 19.27 -14.42 -26.41
N GLY A 99 19.10 -13.74 -25.22
CA GLY A 99 17.97 -12.87 -24.92
C GLY A 99 16.80 -13.57 -24.21
N GLU A 100 16.95 -14.81 -23.79
CA GLU A 100 15.89 -15.56 -23.11
C GLU A 100 15.78 -15.15 -21.63
N ARG A 101 14.54 -14.98 -21.16
CA ARG A 101 14.23 -14.67 -19.77
C ARG A 101 14.28 -15.93 -18.91
N TYR A 102 14.96 -15.85 -17.79
CA TYR A 102 15.02 -16.90 -16.78
C TYR A 102 14.82 -16.34 -15.37
N VAL A 103 13.87 -16.91 -14.62
CA VAL A 103 13.60 -16.60 -13.21
C VAL A 103 13.94 -17.85 -12.40
N PRO A 104 14.94 -17.83 -11.51
CA PRO A 104 15.22 -18.96 -10.64
C PRO A 104 14.04 -19.19 -9.67
N ASP A 105 13.54 -20.41 -9.59
CA ASP A 105 12.61 -20.79 -8.53
C ASP A 105 13.39 -21.07 -7.25
N ILE A 106 13.36 -20.11 -6.31
CA ILE A 106 14.10 -20.17 -5.06
C ILE A 106 13.73 -21.38 -4.19
N ARG A 107 12.54 -21.95 -4.36
CA ARG A 107 12.06 -23.15 -3.63
C ARG A 107 12.87 -24.40 -3.96
N ASN A 108 13.56 -24.40 -5.10
CA ASN A 108 14.41 -25.52 -5.53
C ASN A 108 15.80 -25.53 -4.87
N PHE A 109 16.09 -24.56 -3.98
CA PHE A 109 17.38 -24.43 -3.32
C PHE A 109 17.27 -24.72 -1.83
N THR A 110 18.30 -25.34 -1.28
CA THR A 110 18.34 -25.74 0.14
C THR A 110 18.54 -24.56 1.09
N ASP A 111 19.21 -23.52 0.63
CA ASP A 111 19.56 -22.34 1.41
C ASP A 111 19.94 -21.13 0.54
N ASN A 112 20.07 -19.98 1.15
CA ASN A 112 20.44 -18.73 0.46
C ASN A 112 21.83 -18.78 -0.19
N GLN A 113 22.76 -19.61 0.32
CA GLN A 113 24.08 -19.74 -0.28
C GLN A 113 23.99 -20.55 -1.59
N ALA A 114 23.11 -21.54 -1.66
CA ALA A 114 22.84 -22.29 -2.87
C ALA A 114 22.24 -21.39 -3.96
N VAL A 115 21.28 -20.53 -3.58
CA VAL A 115 20.74 -19.49 -4.49
C VAL A 115 21.85 -18.59 -5.00
N LYS A 116 22.69 -18.08 -4.09
CA LYS A 116 23.79 -17.20 -4.48
C LYS A 116 24.76 -17.88 -5.46
N ARG A 117 25.22 -19.10 -5.17
CA ARG A 117 26.10 -19.85 -6.09
C ARG A 117 25.47 -20.05 -7.46
N HIS A 118 24.16 -20.34 -7.51
CA HIS A 118 23.45 -20.47 -8.77
C HIS A 118 23.44 -19.15 -9.56
N CYS A 119 23.12 -18.02 -8.90
CA CYS A 119 23.13 -16.70 -9.52
C CYS A 119 24.54 -16.31 -10.03
N ASP A 120 25.59 -16.57 -9.23
CA ASP A 120 26.97 -16.31 -9.62
C ASP A 120 27.34 -17.14 -10.87
N SER A 121 26.96 -18.43 -10.89
CA SER A 121 27.17 -19.32 -12.06
C SER A 121 26.44 -18.84 -13.33
N LEU A 122 25.25 -18.28 -13.20
CA LEU A 122 24.54 -17.69 -14.35
C LEU A 122 25.31 -16.49 -14.91
N GLN A 123 25.82 -15.62 -14.03
CA GLN A 123 26.60 -14.46 -14.46
C GLN A 123 27.92 -14.87 -15.15
N GLU A 124 28.59 -15.90 -14.65
CA GLU A 124 29.79 -16.48 -15.28
C GLU A 124 29.49 -17.03 -16.69
N LYS A 125 28.26 -17.52 -16.93
CA LYS A 125 27.76 -17.96 -18.23
C LYS A 125 27.28 -16.81 -19.12
N GLY A 126 27.47 -15.55 -18.73
CA GLY A 126 27.09 -14.38 -19.52
C GLY A 126 25.65 -13.90 -19.36
N TYR A 127 24.89 -14.46 -18.41
CA TYR A 127 23.56 -13.94 -18.12
C TYR A 127 23.66 -12.56 -17.44
N THR A 128 22.73 -11.68 -17.79
CA THR A 128 22.62 -10.34 -17.21
C THR A 128 21.38 -10.24 -16.33
N ILE A 129 21.52 -9.60 -15.14
CA ILE A 129 20.38 -9.34 -14.26
C ILE A 129 19.59 -8.16 -14.80
N ARG A 130 18.26 -8.31 -14.84
CA ARG A 130 17.30 -7.28 -15.13
C ARG A 130 16.34 -7.10 -13.98
N LYS A 131 15.86 -5.86 -13.78
CA LYS A 131 14.86 -5.50 -12.77
C LYS A 131 13.65 -4.90 -13.48
N GLU A 132 12.48 -5.31 -13.04
CA GLU A 132 11.21 -4.86 -13.60
C GLU A 132 10.27 -4.48 -12.44
N ILE A 133 9.48 -3.42 -12.66
CA ILE A 133 8.37 -3.05 -11.79
C ILE A 133 7.08 -3.47 -12.48
N VAL A 134 6.35 -4.37 -11.84
CA VAL A 134 5.07 -4.86 -12.35
C VAL A 134 3.96 -4.31 -11.45
N TYR A 135 3.15 -3.40 -12.00
CA TYR A 135 2.00 -2.85 -11.30
C TYR A 135 0.85 -3.86 -11.26
N ASP A 136 0.33 -4.14 -10.08
CA ASP A 136 -0.71 -5.14 -9.86
C ASP A 136 -1.96 -4.88 -10.69
N ILE A 137 -2.36 -3.62 -10.79
CA ILE A 137 -3.53 -3.20 -11.56
C ILE A 137 -3.42 -3.56 -13.06
N LYS A 138 -2.19 -3.77 -13.57
CA LYS A 138 -1.91 -4.14 -14.95
C LYS A 138 -1.66 -5.62 -15.16
N ALA A 139 -1.54 -6.40 -14.08
CA ALA A 139 -1.05 -7.78 -14.16
C ALA A 139 -1.96 -8.81 -13.46
N LEU A 140 -2.75 -8.43 -12.45
CA LEU A 140 -3.55 -9.40 -11.73
C LEU A 140 -4.86 -9.72 -12.47
N HIS A 141 -5.10 -11.01 -12.66
CA HIS A 141 -6.27 -11.54 -13.33
C HIS A 141 -7.48 -11.70 -12.38
N SER A 142 -8.65 -11.79 -12.97
CA SER A 142 -9.93 -11.88 -12.27
C SER A 142 -10.03 -13.10 -11.36
N ASP A 143 -9.57 -14.25 -11.79
CA ASP A 143 -9.59 -15.51 -11.03
C ASP A 143 -8.80 -15.43 -9.72
N TYR A 144 -7.61 -14.81 -9.77
CA TYR A 144 -6.80 -14.55 -8.58
C TYR A 144 -7.51 -13.62 -7.60
N LEU A 145 -8.06 -12.50 -8.09
CA LEU A 145 -8.74 -11.51 -7.24
C LEU A 145 -10.02 -12.08 -6.61
N ILE A 146 -10.83 -12.82 -7.37
CA ILE A 146 -12.04 -13.48 -6.88
C ILE A 146 -11.66 -14.47 -5.78
N ARG A 147 -10.69 -15.37 -6.04
CA ARG A 147 -10.22 -16.33 -5.03
C ARG A 147 -9.73 -15.65 -3.76
N ASN A 148 -8.93 -14.57 -3.89
CA ASN A 148 -8.44 -13.83 -2.73
C ASN A 148 -9.59 -13.20 -1.92
N ILE A 149 -10.58 -12.59 -2.58
CA ILE A 149 -11.75 -12.01 -1.91
C ILE A 149 -12.53 -13.09 -1.17
N ASP A 150 -12.84 -14.22 -1.83
CA ASP A 150 -13.60 -15.30 -1.22
C ASP A 150 -12.88 -15.90 0.00
N LEU A 151 -11.59 -16.15 -0.10
CA LEU A 151 -10.78 -16.63 1.04
C LEU A 151 -10.68 -15.59 2.16
N ALA A 152 -10.62 -14.30 1.83
CA ALA A 152 -10.63 -13.23 2.83
C ALA A 152 -11.96 -13.21 3.60
N PHE A 153 -13.09 -13.37 2.91
CA PHE A 153 -14.40 -13.46 3.56
C PHE A 153 -14.53 -14.72 4.44
N GLN A 154 -13.99 -15.86 4.01
CA GLN A 154 -13.92 -17.06 4.85
C GLN A 154 -13.08 -16.80 6.13
N ALA A 155 -11.95 -16.12 6.02
CA ALA A 155 -11.14 -15.73 7.17
C ALA A 155 -11.89 -14.78 8.11
N TRP A 156 -12.65 -13.83 7.55
CA TRP A 156 -13.43 -12.86 8.33
C TRP A 156 -14.59 -13.51 9.11
N GLN A 157 -15.07 -14.68 8.68
CA GLN A 157 -16.11 -15.45 9.39
C GLN A 157 -15.56 -16.28 10.55
N LYS A 158 -14.23 -16.35 10.75
CA LYS A 158 -13.63 -17.09 11.86
C LYS A 158 -13.92 -16.42 13.20
N PRO A 159 -13.96 -17.16 14.32
CA PRO A 159 -14.30 -16.61 15.65
C PRO A 159 -13.41 -15.43 16.09
N TRP A 160 -12.15 -15.43 15.71
CA TRP A 160 -11.21 -14.35 16.05
C TRP A 160 -11.52 -13.04 15.34
N ALA A 161 -12.26 -13.06 14.25
CA ALA A 161 -12.55 -11.89 13.43
C ALA A 161 -13.94 -11.27 13.70
N LYS A 162 -14.74 -11.85 14.63
CA LYS A 162 -16.15 -11.49 14.88
C LYS A 162 -16.38 -10.00 15.21
N ASP A 163 -15.40 -9.36 15.83
CA ASP A 163 -15.48 -7.94 16.23
C ASP A 163 -14.81 -6.98 15.23
N ILE A 164 -14.32 -7.49 14.10
CA ILE A 164 -13.69 -6.69 13.06
C ILE A 164 -14.76 -6.08 12.16
N SER A 165 -14.82 -4.75 12.12
CA SER A 165 -15.73 -4.02 11.22
C SER A 165 -15.38 -4.26 9.74
N PHE A 166 -16.31 -3.94 8.82
CA PHE A 166 -16.03 -4.02 7.39
C PHE A 166 -14.84 -3.13 6.97
N GLU A 167 -14.68 -1.95 7.56
CA GLU A 167 -13.51 -1.10 7.32
C GLU A 167 -12.22 -1.79 7.79
N GLY A 168 -12.23 -2.40 8.98
CA GLY A 168 -11.12 -3.20 9.50
C GLY A 168 -10.82 -4.42 8.61
N PHE A 169 -11.85 -5.12 8.15
CA PHE A 169 -11.71 -6.21 7.18
C PHE A 169 -11.01 -5.74 5.89
N CYS A 170 -11.50 -4.66 5.28
CA CYS A 170 -10.90 -4.12 4.06
C CYS A 170 -9.45 -3.72 4.24
N ARG A 171 -9.08 -3.24 5.44
CA ARG A 171 -7.74 -2.72 5.73
C ARG A 171 -6.73 -3.80 6.10
N TYR A 172 -7.15 -4.85 6.82
CA TYR A 172 -6.23 -5.80 7.45
C TYR A 172 -6.40 -7.26 7.00
N ILE A 173 -7.57 -7.64 6.50
CA ILE A 173 -7.84 -9.03 6.09
C ILE A 173 -7.89 -9.16 4.57
N LEU A 174 -8.56 -8.24 3.90
CA LEU A 174 -8.77 -8.27 2.45
C LEU A 174 -7.50 -8.16 1.59
N PRO A 175 -6.44 -7.38 1.96
CA PRO A 175 -5.26 -7.23 1.12
C PRO A 175 -4.62 -8.58 0.77
N TYR A 176 -4.18 -8.72 -0.48
CA TYR A 176 -3.61 -9.95 -1.05
C TYR A 176 -2.09 -10.02 -0.98
N ARG A 177 -1.44 -8.98 -0.47
CA ARG A 177 0.02 -8.89 -0.31
C ARG A 177 0.40 -8.08 0.91
N ALA A 178 1.62 -8.26 1.39
CA ALA A 178 2.17 -7.50 2.50
C ALA A 178 3.10 -6.37 2.01
N GLU A 179 4.01 -6.65 1.07
CA GLU A 179 5.03 -5.69 0.60
C GLU A 179 5.15 -5.68 -0.94
N VAL A 180 6.37 -5.72 -1.45
CA VAL A 180 6.70 -5.59 -2.90
C VAL A 180 7.01 -6.93 -3.58
N GLU A 181 6.80 -8.03 -2.91
CA GLU A 181 6.92 -9.38 -3.47
C GLU A 181 5.84 -9.62 -4.54
N PRO A 182 6.07 -10.52 -5.50
CA PRO A 182 5.04 -10.92 -6.45
C PRO A 182 3.81 -11.45 -5.73
N ALA A 183 2.63 -11.13 -6.25
CA ALA A 183 1.37 -11.70 -5.75
C ALA A 183 1.42 -13.23 -5.87
N SER A 184 1.03 -13.94 -4.80
CA SER A 184 1.06 -15.40 -4.73
C SER A 184 -0.19 -15.93 -4.03
N ASP A 185 -0.43 -17.23 -4.12
CA ASP A 185 -1.54 -17.90 -3.47
C ASP A 185 -1.32 -18.15 -1.95
N MET A 186 -0.46 -17.33 -1.32
CA MET A 186 -0.10 -17.44 0.10
C MET A 186 -1.33 -17.54 1.02
N ARG A 187 -2.42 -16.82 0.71
CA ARG A 187 -3.65 -16.93 1.50
C ARG A 187 -4.26 -18.31 1.43
N GLN A 188 -4.29 -18.95 0.27
CA GLN A 188 -4.77 -20.31 0.11
C GLN A 188 -3.92 -21.28 0.93
N GLU A 189 -2.59 -21.17 0.81
CA GLU A 189 -1.65 -22.01 1.57
C GLU A 189 -1.85 -21.84 3.08
N LEU A 190 -2.01 -20.60 3.58
CA LEU A 190 -2.28 -20.35 5.01
C LEU A 190 -3.64 -20.91 5.47
N MET A 191 -4.68 -20.86 4.64
CA MET A 191 -6.01 -21.38 4.98
C MET A 191 -6.05 -22.90 5.05
N GLU A 192 -5.13 -23.60 4.39
CA GLU A 192 -4.98 -25.07 4.47
C GLU A 192 -4.29 -25.51 5.77
N TYR A 193 -3.53 -24.61 6.44
CA TYR A 193 -2.84 -24.89 7.70
C TYR A 193 -3.66 -24.57 8.96
N TYR A 194 -4.73 -23.76 8.88
CA TYR A 194 -5.53 -23.25 9.99
C TYR A 194 -7.03 -23.43 9.77
#